data_0aaa676ada8eaf720c061a003915df32
#
_entry.id   0aaa676ada8eaf720c061a003915df32
#
_cell.length_a   1.000
_cell.length_b   1.000
_cell.length_c   1.000
_cell.angle_alpha   90.00
_cell.angle_beta   90.00
_cell.angle_gamma   90.00
#
_symmetry.space_group_name_H-M   'P 1'
#
loop_
_entity.id
_entity.type
_entity.pdbx_description
1 polymer ?
#
loop_
_entity_poly.entity_id
_entity_poly.type
_entity_poly.pdbx_seq_one_letter_code
_entity_poly.pdbx_strand_id
1 'polypeptide(L)'
;MTSSKAAANFAVSAIIHNFERASPCVLAKDDRLAKYKKKRARELKHDRFRDATMLLADRLAERVAGRGRQMLYVLLGIVVLAAVGYGVYRWRHKHTEEAEAAMGRAIAIARAEINPSPPANSKEPVFSTEQERAQRAIDEFQRVAAKYGDPYRTEARLFIARNLLITDRDKGVAELQSLSSGSSETAVLAKFALAQAKEGDGKLDEAAALYGEIAKLNATIVTPESANLRLAMVYEKQGKKKEAADLLFNIVSAARTAKDKDGKPIPESAASREATQQLLKIDPDRHKQLPQPPPAELAL
;
A
#
# COMPACT_ATOMS: atom_id res chain seq x y z
N MET A 1 22.09 1.32 -31.60
CA MET A 1 22.01 -0.01 -30.95
C MET A 1 23.10 -0.94 -31.46
N THR A 2 24.38 -0.63 -31.33
CA THR A 2 25.51 -1.48 -31.83
C THR A 2 26.78 -1.37 -30.95
N SER A 3 26.71 -0.95 -29.70
CA SER A 3 27.91 -0.78 -28.85
C SER A 3 27.99 -1.74 -27.63
N SER A 4 27.00 -2.59 -27.37
CA SER A 4 27.01 -3.47 -26.19
C SER A 4 27.48 -4.90 -26.46
N LYS A 5 27.61 -5.34 -27.73
CA LYS A 5 28.08 -6.69 -28.07
C LYS A 5 29.58 -6.83 -28.25
N ALA A 6 30.32 -5.75 -28.38
CA ALA A 6 31.78 -5.77 -28.56
C ALA A 6 32.55 -5.94 -27.24
N ALA A 7 31.98 -5.52 -26.11
CA ALA A 7 32.65 -5.60 -24.80
C ALA A 7 32.59 -7.01 -24.18
N ALA A 8 31.58 -7.79 -24.48
CA ALA A 8 31.44 -9.16 -23.94
C ALA A 8 32.39 -10.18 -24.60
N ASN A 9 32.77 -9.96 -25.86
CA ASN A 9 33.68 -10.87 -26.57
C ASN A 9 35.18 -10.64 -26.27
N PHE A 10 35.54 -9.48 -25.73
CA PHE A 10 36.93 -9.20 -25.35
C PHE A 10 37.32 -9.81 -24.00
N ALA A 11 36.37 -9.97 -23.10
CA ALA A 11 36.61 -10.56 -21.76
C ALA A 11 36.79 -12.10 -21.80
N VAL A 12 36.14 -12.78 -22.74
CA VAL A 12 36.25 -14.24 -22.88
C VAL A 12 37.54 -14.64 -23.56
N SER A 13 38.10 -13.85 -24.48
CA SER A 13 39.37 -14.14 -25.16
C SER A 13 40.61 -13.95 -24.26
N ALA A 14 40.53 -13.08 -23.23
CA ALA A 14 41.64 -12.86 -22.31
C ALA A 14 41.80 -13.96 -21.25
N ILE A 15 40.75 -14.74 -20.99
CA ILE A 15 40.79 -15.83 -20.00
C ILE A 15 41.40 -17.11 -20.60
N ILE A 16 41.31 -17.31 -21.91
CA ILE A 16 41.81 -18.52 -22.59
C ILE A 16 43.32 -18.45 -22.84
N HIS A 17 43.91 -17.24 -22.97
CA HIS A 17 45.35 -17.13 -23.31
C HIS A 17 46.31 -17.16 -22.12
N ASN A 18 45.80 -17.18 -20.86
CA ASN A 18 46.64 -17.28 -19.66
C ASN A 18 46.76 -18.69 -19.07
N PHE A 19 46.21 -19.72 -19.74
CA PHE A 19 46.24 -21.08 -19.22
C PHE A 19 47.37 -21.95 -19.84
N GLU A 20 48.14 -21.44 -20.81
CA GLU A 20 49.13 -22.22 -21.55
C GLU A 20 50.62 -21.99 -21.15
N ARG A 21 50.89 -21.27 -20.06
CA ARG A 21 52.28 -21.08 -19.55
C ARG A 21 52.43 -21.44 -18.08
N ALA A 22 52.20 -22.70 -17.73
CA ALA A 22 52.67 -23.24 -16.48
C ALA A 22 53.55 -24.47 -16.76
N SER A 23 54.85 -24.29 -16.63
CA SER A 23 55.87 -25.36 -16.71
C SER A 23 55.63 -26.48 -15.70
N PRO A 24 55.95 -27.73 -16.03
CA PRO A 24 55.75 -28.87 -15.14
C PRO A 24 56.76 -28.82 -13.99
N CYS A 25 56.32 -28.42 -12.80
CA CYS A 25 57.09 -28.61 -11.58
C CYS A 25 56.89 -30.05 -11.08
N VAL A 26 57.99 -30.75 -10.92
CA VAL A 26 58.14 -32.14 -10.46
C VAL A 26 57.33 -32.38 -9.17
N LEU A 27 56.31 -33.23 -9.25
CA LEU A 27 55.51 -33.66 -8.11
C LEU A 27 56.25 -34.73 -7.34
N ALA A 28 56.83 -34.36 -6.19
CA ALA A 28 57.16 -35.32 -5.15
C ALA A 28 55.85 -36.01 -4.68
N LYS A 29 55.82 -37.32 -4.76
CA LYS A 29 54.68 -38.13 -4.28
C LYS A 29 54.52 -37.92 -2.77
N ASP A 30 53.59 -37.10 -2.40
CA ASP A 30 53.21 -36.93 -1.00
C ASP A 30 52.06 -37.92 -0.67
N ASP A 31 52.40 -39.00 -0.02
CA ASP A 31 51.49 -40.06 0.44
C ASP A 31 50.35 -39.52 1.35
N ARG A 32 50.52 -38.32 1.89
CA ARG A 32 49.52 -37.67 2.74
C ARG A 32 48.34 -37.15 1.92
N LEU A 33 48.60 -36.64 0.72
CA LEU A 33 47.53 -36.15 -0.19
C LEU A 33 46.67 -37.29 -0.75
N ALA A 34 47.28 -38.47 -1.00
CA ALA A 34 46.55 -39.64 -1.44
C ALA A 34 45.63 -40.20 -0.32
N LYS A 35 46.11 -40.18 0.94
CA LYS A 35 45.30 -40.55 2.13
C LYS A 35 44.16 -39.59 2.40
N TYR A 36 44.38 -38.29 2.22
CA TYR A 36 43.36 -37.26 2.40
C TYR A 36 42.27 -37.34 1.33
N LYS A 37 42.63 -37.53 0.06
CA LYS A 37 41.66 -37.74 -1.04
C LYS A 37 40.85 -39.03 -0.84
N LYS A 38 41.47 -40.12 -0.32
CA LYS A 38 40.77 -41.38 -0.03
C LYS A 38 39.80 -41.26 1.16
N LYS A 39 40.16 -40.46 2.17
CA LYS A 39 39.29 -40.17 3.33
C LYS A 39 38.11 -39.31 2.93
N ARG A 40 38.35 -38.26 2.16
CA ARG A 40 37.31 -37.36 1.64
C ARG A 40 36.37 -38.05 0.64
N ALA A 41 36.88 -38.96 -0.17
CA ALA A 41 36.08 -39.80 -1.06
C ALA A 41 35.20 -40.82 -0.30
N ARG A 42 35.64 -41.27 0.91
CA ARG A 42 34.81 -42.12 1.78
C ARG A 42 33.79 -41.33 2.55
N GLU A 43 34.09 -40.10 3.00
CA GLU A 43 33.15 -39.20 3.67
C GLU A 43 32.04 -38.74 2.70
N LEU A 44 32.36 -38.47 1.43
CA LEU A 44 31.37 -38.16 0.38
C LEU A 44 30.49 -39.36 -0.02
N LYS A 45 30.94 -40.61 0.26
CA LYS A 45 30.12 -41.82 0.04
C LYS A 45 29.13 -42.11 1.15
N HIS A 46 29.31 -41.53 2.35
CA HIS A 46 28.40 -41.65 3.49
C HIS A 46 27.74 -40.32 3.81
N ASP A 47 27.11 -39.73 2.81
CA ASP A 47 26.25 -38.58 3.04
C ASP A 47 24.91 -39.10 3.58
N ARG A 48 24.73 -39.04 4.91
CA ARG A 48 23.50 -39.49 5.61
C ARG A 48 22.22 -38.92 4.99
N PHE A 49 22.34 -37.78 4.36
CA PHE A 49 21.23 -37.15 3.68
C PHE A 49 20.89 -37.86 2.35
N ARG A 50 21.92 -38.28 1.62
CA ARG A 50 21.75 -39.01 0.36
C ARG A 50 21.24 -40.43 0.62
N ASP A 51 21.75 -41.11 1.66
CA ASP A 51 21.28 -42.45 2.04
C ASP A 51 19.85 -42.42 2.58
N ALA A 52 19.47 -41.37 3.35
CA ALA A 52 18.10 -41.17 3.81
C ALA A 52 17.13 -40.85 2.66
N THR A 53 17.55 -40.07 1.69
CA THR A 53 16.73 -39.76 0.51
C THR A 53 16.62 -40.96 -0.44
N MET A 54 17.69 -41.77 -0.61
CA MET A 54 17.62 -43.02 -1.38
C MET A 54 16.73 -44.06 -0.70
N LEU A 55 16.85 -44.24 0.63
CA LEU A 55 15.99 -45.15 1.39
C LEU A 55 14.51 -44.74 1.37
N LEU A 56 14.25 -43.45 1.35
CA LEU A 56 12.89 -42.94 1.15
C LEU A 56 12.39 -43.17 -0.29
N ALA A 57 13.26 -42.94 -1.28
CA ALA A 57 12.96 -43.21 -2.68
C ALA A 57 12.69 -44.70 -2.94
N ASP A 58 13.53 -45.61 -2.37
CA ASP A 58 13.37 -47.07 -2.51
C ASP A 58 12.10 -47.56 -1.80
N ARG A 59 11.80 -47.07 -0.59
CA ARG A 59 10.55 -47.40 0.10
C ARG A 59 9.30 -46.85 -0.63
N LEU A 60 9.40 -45.70 -1.28
CA LEU A 60 8.37 -45.18 -2.15
C LEU A 60 8.25 -46.00 -3.44
N ALA A 61 9.40 -46.42 -4.04
CA ALA A 61 9.43 -47.27 -5.22
C ALA A 61 8.83 -48.65 -4.99
N GLU A 62 9.12 -49.31 -3.86
CA GLU A 62 8.52 -50.61 -3.48
C GLU A 62 7.00 -50.50 -3.24
N ARG A 63 6.52 -49.40 -2.63
CA ARG A 63 5.08 -49.17 -2.46
C ARG A 63 4.37 -48.82 -3.78
N VAL A 64 5.12 -48.34 -4.76
CA VAL A 64 4.64 -47.93 -6.09
C VAL A 64 4.66 -49.08 -7.10
N ALA A 65 5.49 -50.12 -6.92
CA ALA A 65 5.72 -51.21 -7.90
C ALA A 65 4.45 -51.99 -8.28
N GLY A 66 3.33 -51.93 -7.48
CA GLY A 66 2.04 -52.52 -7.84
C GLY A 66 0.97 -51.52 -8.29
N ARG A 67 1.21 -50.20 -8.15
CA ARG A 67 0.19 -49.14 -8.37
C ARG A 67 0.65 -48.04 -9.31
N GLY A 68 1.58 -48.29 -10.20
CA GLY A 68 2.18 -47.30 -11.08
C GLY A 68 1.17 -46.48 -11.89
N ARG A 69 0.08 -47.11 -12.36
CA ARG A 69 -0.99 -46.41 -13.07
C ARG A 69 -1.77 -45.46 -12.16
N GLN A 70 -2.07 -45.86 -10.91
CA GLN A 70 -2.80 -44.99 -9.97
C GLN A 70 -1.94 -43.79 -9.55
N MET A 71 -0.65 -43.99 -9.33
CA MET A 71 0.27 -42.89 -9.03
C MET A 71 0.49 -41.94 -10.20
N LEU A 72 0.52 -42.45 -11.43
CA LEU A 72 0.54 -41.61 -12.63
C LEU A 72 -0.69 -40.69 -12.70
N TYR A 73 -1.88 -41.22 -12.40
CA TYR A 73 -3.10 -40.44 -12.36
C TYR A 73 -3.09 -39.39 -11.22
N VAL A 74 -2.57 -39.72 -10.04
CA VAL A 74 -2.41 -38.78 -8.93
C VAL A 74 -1.44 -37.66 -9.30
N LEU A 75 -0.30 -38.02 -9.89
CA LEU A 75 0.71 -37.04 -10.34
C LEU A 75 0.14 -36.14 -11.45
N LEU A 76 -0.55 -36.73 -12.41
CA LEU A 76 -1.26 -35.96 -13.45
C LEU A 76 -2.33 -35.02 -12.83
N GLY A 77 -3.08 -35.50 -11.84
CA GLY A 77 -4.04 -34.68 -11.09
C GLY A 77 -3.39 -33.50 -10.39
N ILE A 78 -2.27 -33.72 -9.73
CA ILE A 78 -1.49 -32.64 -9.07
C ILE A 78 -0.98 -31.62 -10.10
N VAL A 79 -0.46 -32.07 -11.23
CA VAL A 79 0.00 -31.19 -12.32
C VAL A 79 -1.15 -30.36 -12.89
N VAL A 80 -2.31 -30.97 -13.12
CA VAL A 80 -3.51 -30.27 -13.60
C VAL A 80 -3.98 -29.24 -12.56
N LEU A 81 -4.04 -29.61 -11.28
CA LEU A 81 -4.41 -28.68 -10.21
C LEU A 81 -3.42 -27.52 -10.10
N ALA A 82 -2.12 -27.79 -10.22
CA ALA A 82 -1.09 -26.77 -10.21
C ALA A 82 -1.22 -25.84 -11.44
N ALA A 83 -1.49 -26.39 -12.62
CA ALA A 83 -1.68 -25.61 -13.84
C ALA A 83 -2.94 -24.73 -13.77
N VAL A 84 -4.05 -25.27 -13.25
CA VAL A 84 -5.30 -24.50 -13.02
C VAL A 84 -5.05 -23.42 -11.96
N GLY A 85 -4.41 -23.76 -10.83
CA GLY A 85 -4.07 -22.81 -9.77
C GLY A 85 -3.18 -21.68 -10.29
N TYR A 86 -2.16 -22.01 -11.09
CA TYR A 86 -1.29 -21.01 -11.73
C TYR A 86 -2.04 -20.16 -12.75
N GLY A 87 -2.93 -20.75 -13.56
CA GLY A 87 -3.78 -20.03 -14.50
C GLY A 87 -4.69 -19.02 -13.81
N VAL A 88 -5.36 -19.44 -12.73
CA VAL A 88 -6.22 -18.59 -11.90
C VAL A 88 -5.40 -17.48 -11.22
N TYR A 89 -4.23 -17.82 -10.68
CA TYR A 89 -3.32 -16.82 -10.07
C TYR A 89 -2.89 -15.76 -11.09
N ARG A 90 -2.43 -16.19 -12.28
CA ARG A 90 -1.99 -15.27 -13.34
C ARG A 90 -3.14 -14.42 -13.89
N TRP A 91 -4.32 -15.02 -14.05
CA TRP A 91 -5.52 -14.30 -14.49
C TRP A 91 -5.94 -13.23 -13.47
N ARG A 92 -5.96 -13.59 -12.17
CA ARG A 92 -6.25 -12.64 -11.10
C ARG A 92 -5.23 -11.50 -11.06
N HIS A 93 -3.95 -11.82 -11.14
CA HIS A 93 -2.87 -10.81 -11.08
C HIS A 93 -2.99 -9.81 -12.23
N LYS A 94 -3.19 -10.31 -13.45
CA LYS A 94 -3.39 -9.45 -14.63
C LYS A 94 -4.65 -8.58 -14.48
N HIS A 95 -5.72 -9.12 -13.92
CA HIS A 95 -6.98 -8.38 -13.71
C HIS A 95 -6.81 -7.28 -12.66
N THR A 96 -6.00 -7.50 -11.64
CA THR A 96 -5.63 -6.51 -10.63
C THR A 96 -4.79 -5.37 -11.23
N GLU A 97 -3.75 -5.70 -12.00
CA GLU A 97 -2.90 -4.70 -12.68
C GLU A 97 -3.72 -3.82 -13.65
N GLU A 98 -4.64 -4.42 -14.41
CA GLU A 98 -5.53 -3.67 -15.30
C GLU A 98 -6.48 -2.75 -14.52
N ALA A 99 -6.99 -3.20 -13.37
CA ALA A 99 -7.87 -2.42 -12.51
C ALA A 99 -7.12 -1.23 -11.89
N GLU A 100 -5.92 -1.46 -11.35
CA GLU A 100 -5.06 -0.41 -10.79
C GLU A 100 -4.69 0.63 -11.85
N ALA A 101 -4.31 0.21 -13.04
CA ALA A 101 -4.00 1.11 -14.15
C ALA A 101 -5.24 1.91 -14.59
N ALA A 102 -6.43 1.30 -14.62
CA ALA A 102 -7.68 2.00 -14.94
C ALA A 102 -8.06 3.00 -13.84
N MET A 103 -7.94 2.62 -12.57
CA MET A 103 -8.15 3.50 -11.41
C MET A 103 -7.16 4.67 -11.44
N GLY A 104 -5.87 4.40 -11.69
CA GLY A 104 -4.84 5.43 -11.82
C GLY A 104 -5.15 6.47 -12.89
N ARG A 105 -5.63 6.03 -14.07
CA ARG A 105 -6.07 6.95 -15.15
C ARG A 105 -7.26 7.81 -14.71
N ALA A 106 -8.27 7.22 -14.08
CA ALA A 106 -9.43 7.95 -13.58
C ALA A 106 -9.04 8.99 -12.50
N ILE A 107 -8.12 8.65 -11.60
CA ILE A 107 -7.56 9.56 -10.60
C ILE A 107 -6.76 10.69 -11.27
N ALA A 108 -5.98 10.39 -12.31
CA ALA A 108 -5.23 11.42 -13.05
C ALA A 108 -6.19 12.46 -13.67
N ILE A 109 -7.31 12.02 -14.24
CA ILE A 109 -8.36 12.91 -14.76
C ILE A 109 -8.98 13.74 -13.64
N ALA A 110 -9.33 13.14 -12.51
CA ALA A 110 -9.92 13.85 -11.37
C ALA A 110 -8.97 14.91 -10.76
N ARG A 111 -7.66 14.76 -10.95
CA ARG A 111 -6.62 15.70 -10.47
C ARG A 111 -6.06 16.60 -11.56
N ALA A 112 -6.57 16.48 -12.80
CA ALA A 112 -6.07 17.24 -13.93
C ALA A 112 -6.20 18.75 -13.70
N GLU A 113 -5.34 19.50 -14.35
CA GLU A 113 -5.29 20.95 -14.25
C GLU A 113 -6.58 21.58 -14.81
N ILE A 114 -7.03 22.65 -14.19
CA ILE A 114 -8.11 23.49 -14.68
C ILE A 114 -7.48 24.76 -15.25
N ASN A 115 -7.64 24.96 -16.57
CA ASN A 115 -7.17 26.16 -17.25
C ASN A 115 -8.23 26.61 -18.26
N PRO A 116 -8.80 27.81 -18.10
CA PRO A 116 -9.83 28.34 -19.01
C PRO A 116 -9.37 28.45 -20.46
N SER A 117 -8.05 28.47 -20.69
CA SER A 117 -7.43 28.54 -22.02
C SER A 117 -6.41 27.45 -22.17
N PRO A 118 -6.81 26.17 -22.33
CA PRO A 118 -5.89 25.06 -22.35
C PRO A 118 -4.94 25.14 -23.56
N PRO A 119 -3.66 24.86 -23.38
CA PRO A 119 -2.69 24.82 -24.50
C PRO A 119 -3.09 23.73 -25.51
N ALA A 120 -3.05 24.05 -26.79
CA ALA A 120 -3.46 23.13 -27.87
C ALA A 120 -2.66 21.80 -27.93
N ASN A 121 -1.50 21.70 -27.28
CA ASN A 121 -0.57 20.56 -27.31
C ASN A 121 -0.23 20.02 -25.92
N SER A 122 -1.09 20.20 -24.90
CA SER A 122 -0.85 19.60 -23.59
C SER A 122 -0.86 18.07 -23.69
N LYS A 123 0.19 17.42 -23.19
CA LYS A 123 0.30 15.95 -23.13
C LYS A 123 -0.62 15.35 -22.06
N GLU A 124 -0.97 16.14 -21.06
CA GLU A 124 -1.85 15.76 -19.98
C GLU A 124 -3.24 16.37 -20.20
N PRO A 125 -4.30 15.73 -19.72
CA PRO A 125 -5.65 16.28 -19.81
C PRO A 125 -5.73 17.60 -19.01
N VAL A 126 -6.22 18.64 -19.65
CA VAL A 126 -6.50 19.95 -19.06
C VAL A 126 -7.95 20.27 -19.35
N PHE A 127 -8.69 20.77 -18.38
CA PHE A 127 -10.12 21.06 -18.48
C PHE A 127 -10.38 22.56 -18.31
N SER A 128 -11.40 23.05 -19.00
CA SER A 128 -11.74 24.47 -18.93
C SER A 128 -12.46 24.85 -17.64
N THR A 129 -13.18 23.90 -17.02
CA THR A 129 -13.93 24.10 -15.79
C THR A 129 -13.82 22.91 -14.85
N GLU A 130 -14.12 23.17 -13.57
CA GLU A 130 -14.18 22.12 -12.55
C GLU A 130 -15.31 21.11 -12.83
N GLN A 131 -16.45 21.59 -13.32
CA GLN A 131 -17.59 20.76 -13.69
C GLN A 131 -17.23 19.78 -14.82
N GLU A 132 -16.54 20.27 -15.85
CA GLU A 132 -16.10 19.44 -16.97
C GLU A 132 -15.13 18.34 -16.50
N ARG A 133 -14.15 18.71 -15.69
CA ARG A 133 -13.22 17.76 -15.07
C ARG A 133 -13.94 16.73 -14.22
N ALA A 134 -14.85 17.17 -13.36
CA ALA A 134 -15.61 16.30 -12.47
C ALA A 134 -16.50 15.33 -13.25
N GLN A 135 -17.20 15.80 -14.31
CA GLN A 135 -18.01 14.94 -15.16
C GLN A 135 -17.14 13.90 -15.87
N ARG A 136 -16.01 14.30 -16.42
CA ARG A 136 -15.09 13.37 -17.08
C ARG A 136 -14.51 12.34 -16.11
N ALA A 137 -14.21 12.75 -14.88
CA ALA A 137 -13.78 11.84 -13.83
C ALA A 137 -14.87 10.82 -13.47
N ILE A 138 -16.13 11.27 -13.32
CA ILE A 138 -17.28 10.38 -13.09
C ILE A 138 -17.37 9.31 -14.17
N ASP A 139 -17.31 9.69 -15.44
CA ASP A 139 -17.41 8.76 -16.57
C ASP A 139 -16.31 7.69 -16.53
N GLU A 140 -15.06 8.05 -16.21
CA GLU A 140 -13.97 7.09 -16.12
C GLU A 140 -14.10 6.18 -14.89
N PHE A 141 -14.47 6.71 -13.72
CA PHE A 141 -14.71 5.88 -12.55
C PHE A 141 -15.92 4.95 -12.72
N GLN A 142 -16.96 5.36 -13.45
CA GLN A 142 -18.07 4.47 -13.80
C GLN A 142 -17.62 3.29 -14.65
N ARG A 143 -16.69 3.49 -15.60
CA ARG A 143 -16.09 2.38 -16.38
C ARG A 143 -15.32 1.41 -15.48
N VAL A 144 -14.57 1.94 -14.49
CA VAL A 144 -13.87 1.11 -13.51
C VAL A 144 -14.89 0.30 -12.69
N ALA A 145 -15.90 0.95 -12.12
CA ALA A 145 -16.92 0.30 -11.30
C ALA A 145 -17.74 -0.75 -12.05
N ALA A 146 -17.97 -0.57 -13.34
CA ALA A 146 -18.69 -1.51 -14.20
C ALA A 146 -17.83 -2.73 -14.59
N LYS A 147 -16.52 -2.52 -14.83
CA LYS A 147 -15.63 -3.56 -15.35
C LYS A 147 -15.02 -4.43 -14.24
N TYR A 148 -14.71 -3.85 -13.07
CA TYR A 148 -13.97 -4.52 -12.01
C TYR A 148 -14.86 -4.75 -10.79
N GLY A 149 -14.54 -5.83 -10.04
CA GLY A 149 -15.17 -6.15 -8.76
C GLY A 149 -14.58 -5.36 -7.60
N ASP A 150 -15.00 -5.71 -6.37
CA ASP A 150 -14.38 -5.13 -5.18
C ASP A 150 -12.92 -5.61 -5.02
N PRO A 151 -12.05 -4.73 -4.46
CA PRO A 151 -12.36 -3.44 -3.84
C PRO A 151 -12.55 -2.27 -4.83
N TYR A 152 -12.08 -2.39 -6.08
CA TYR A 152 -12.05 -1.30 -7.06
C TYR A 152 -13.40 -0.68 -7.37
N ARG A 153 -14.48 -1.51 -7.39
CA ARG A 153 -15.84 -1.02 -7.57
C ARG A 153 -16.24 -0.05 -6.48
N THR A 154 -16.04 -0.43 -5.22
CA THR A 154 -16.44 0.39 -4.07
C THR A 154 -15.57 1.65 -3.96
N GLU A 155 -14.28 1.55 -4.27
CA GLU A 155 -13.38 2.71 -4.33
C GLU A 155 -13.77 3.68 -5.46
N ALA A 156 -14.06 3.17 -6.66
CA ALA A 156 -14.51 3.99 -7.78
C ALA A 156 -15.83 4.72 -7.45
N ARG A 157 -16.78 4.05 -6.77
CA ARG A 157 -18.01 4.67 -6.30
C ARG A 157 -17.75 5.81 -5.32
N LEU A 158 -16.78 5.69 -4.43
CA LEU A 158 -16.37 6.79 -3.54
C LEU A 158 -15.88 8.00 -4.35
N PHE A 159 -15.05 7.79 -5.36
CA PHE A 159 -14.57 8.87 -6.23
C PHE A 159 -15.70 9.47 -7.07
N ILE A 160 -16.63 8.66 -7.58
CA ILE A 160 -17.84 9.14 -8.25
C ILE A 160 -18.64 10.04 -7.31
N ALA A 161 -18.91 9.60 -6.10
CA ALA A 161 -19.68 10.36 -5.11
C ALA A 161 -19.03 11.71 -4.81
N ARG A 162 -17.69 11.75 -4.67
CA ARG A 162 -16.96 13.01 -4.42
C ARG A 162 -17.04 13.99 -5.61
N ASN A 163 -16.97 13.49 -6.84
CA ASN A 163 -17.10 14.32 -8.03
C ASN A 163 -18.56 14.76 -8.26
N LEU A 164 -19.53 13.93 -7.88
CA LEU A 164 -20.95 14.31 -7.87
C LEU A 164 -21.25 15.48 -6.93
N LEU A 165 -20.49 15.68 -5.85
CA LEU A 165 -20.66 16.87 -5.01
C LEU A 165 -20.46 18.19 -5.79
N ILE A 166 -19.75 18.14 -6.93
CA ILE A 166 -19.48 19.28 -7.81
C ILE A 166 -20.56 19.40 -8.90
N THR A 167 -20.99 18.27 -9.48
CA THR A 167 -21.90 18.25 -10.64
C THR A 167 -23.37 18.08 -10.25
N ASP A 168 -23.66 17.26 -9.23
CA ASP A 168 -25.00 16.95 -8.71
C ASP A 168 -24.88 16.63 -7.21
N ARG A 169 -24.92 17.68 -6.40
CA ARG A 169 -24.62 17.59 -4.96
C ARG A 169 -25.52 16.62 -4.22
N ASP A 170 -26.80 16.59 -4.54
CA ASP A 170 -27.75 15.71 -3.85
C ASP A 170 -27.44 14.24 -4.10
N LYS A 171 -27.13 13.88 -5.35
CA LYS A 171 -26.68 12.52 -5.68
C LYS A 171 -25.34 12.20 -5.02
N GLY A 172 -24.41 13.15 -4.97
CA GLY A 172 -23.12 12.98 -4.29
C GLY A 172 -23.29 12.66 -2.81
N VAL A 173 -24.13 13.43 -2.11
CA VAL A 173 -24.44 13.21 -0.70
C VAL A 173 -25.15 11.86 -0.48
N ALA A 174 -26.14 11.52 -1.31
CA ALA A 174 -26.86 10.24 -1.21
C ALA A 174 -25.91 9.04 -1.42
N GLU A 175 -25.01 9.10 -2.38
CA GLU A 175 -24.04 8.05 -2.65
C GLU A 175 -23.00 7.93 -1.52
N LEU A 176 -22.48 9.05 -0.99
CA LEU A 176 -21.61 9.04 0.19
C LEU A 176 -22.31 8.44 1.40
N GLN A 177 -23.58 8.75 1.62
CA GLN A 177 -24.37 8.17 2.71
C GLN A 177 -24.53 6.66 2.55
N SER A 178 -24.79 6.18 1.33
CA SER A 178 -24.85 4.76 1.01
C SER A 178 -23.54 4.04 1.33
N LEU A 179 -22.39 4.65 0.98
CA LEU A 179 -21.07 4.09 1.18
C LEU A 179 -20.55 4.17 2.62
N SER A 180 -21.10 5.09 3.44
CA SER A 180 -20.61 5.37 4.80
C SER A 180 -20.99 4.31 5.83
N SER A 181 -21.70 3.26 5.44
CA SER A 181 -22.12 2.18 6.32
C SER A 181 -20.96 1.22 6.61
N GLY A 182 -20.70 0.95 7.90
CA GLY A 182 -19.67 0.01 8.33
C GLY A 182 -18.34 0.65 8.73
N SER A 183 -17.31 -0.18 8.82
CA SER A 183 -15.97 0.18 9.33
C SER A 183 -14.84 -0.07 8.33
N SER A 184 -15.15 -0.42 7.06
CA SER A 184 -14.13 -0.56 6.03
C SER A 184 -13.45 0.79 5.76
N GLU A 185 -12.21 0.77 5.26
CA GLU A 185 -11.48 2.00 4.94
C GLU A 185 -12.28 2.91 3.99
N THR A 186 -12.89 2.34 2.96
CA THR A 186 -13.74 3.10 2.04
C THR A 186 -14.98 3.69 2.73
N ALA A 187 -15.60 2.96 3.67
CA ALA A 187 -16.73 3.47 4.44
C ALA A 187 -16.33 4.63 5.36
N VAL A 188 -15.16 4.55 6.00
CA VAL A 188 -14.62 5.65 6.82
C VAL A 188 -14.32 6.88 5.97
N LEU A 189 -13.72 6.70 4.79
CA LEU A 189 -13.46 7.80 3.85
C LEU A 189 -14.78 8.41 3.32
N ALA A 190 -15.79 7.60 3.02
CA ALA A 190 -17.09 8.05 2.60
C ALA A 190 -17.79 8.86 3.71
N LYS A 191 -17.74 8.37 4.95
CA LYS A 191 -18.27 9.07 6.12
C LYS A 191 -17.55 10.40 6.34
N PHE A 192 -16.24 10.44 6.18
CA PHE A 192 -15.46 11.67 6.28
C PHE A 192 -15.82 12.69 5.18
N ALA A 193 -15.92 12.23 3.93
CA ALA A 193 -16.36 13.09 2.82
C ALA A 193 -17.81 13.59 3.01
N LEU A 194 -18.69 12.75 3.55
CA LEU A 194 -20.06 13.13 3.90
C LEU A 194 -20.07 14.21 4.99
N ALA A 195 -19.24 14.05 6.03
CA ALA A 195 -19.11 15.06 7.09
C ALA A 195 -18.66 16.41 6.52
N GLN A 196 -17.66 16.40 5.62
CA GLN A 196 -17.21 17.61 4.92
C GLN A 196 -18.32 18.24 4.04
N ALA A 197 -19.09 17.41 3.34
CA ALA A 197 -20.21 17.90 2.54
C ALA A 197 -21.28 18.56 3.42
N LYS A 198 -21.64 17.93 4.56
CA LYS A 198 -22.59 18.49 5.54
C LYS A 198 -22.08 19.79 6.17
N GLU A 199 -20.78 19.85 6.48
CA GLU A 199 -20.11 21.06 6.97
C GLU A 199 -20.20 22.19 5.94
N GLY A 200 -19.95 21.91 4.66
CA GLY A 200 -20.07 22.86 3.55
C GLY A 200 -21.52 23.34 3.32
N ASP A 201 -22.52 22.52 3.62
CA ASP A 201 -23.95 22.86 3.56
C ASP A 201 -24.42 23.64 4.79
N GLY A 202 -23.56 23.94 5.76
CA GLY A 202 -23.92 24.56 7.02
C GLY A 202 -24.66 23.63 7.99
N LYS A 203 -24.80 22.35 7.68
CA LYS A 203 -25.42 21.34 8.54
C LYS A 203 -24.44 20.87 9.63
N LEU A 204 -24.05 21.82 10.48
CA LEU A 204 -22.94 21.65 11.41
C LEU A 204 -23.19 20.57 12.47
N ASP A 205 -24.45 20.35 12.89
CA ASP A 205 -24.78 19.30 13.86
C ASP A 205 -24.59 17.89 13.25
N GLU A 206 -25.02 17.70 11.99
CA GLU A 206 -24.81 16.45 11.26
C GLU A 206 -23.32 16.19 11.02
N ALA A 207 -22.57 17.23 10.64
CA ALA A 207 -21.12 17.12 10.45
C ALA A 207 -20.41 16.75 11.74
N ALA A 208 -20.76 17.40 12.87
CA ALA A 208 -20.18 17.10 14.18
C ALA A 208 -20.45 15.65 14.61
N ALA A 209 -21.68 15.16 14.41
CA ALA A 209 -22.03 13.77 14.71
C ALA A 209 -21.17 12.78 13.90
N LEU A 210 -21.02 13.00 12.59
CA LEU A 210 -20.21 12.15 11.71
C LEU A 210 -18.72 12.16 12.10
N TYR A 211 -18.12 13.31 12.36
CA TYR A 211 -16.74 13.39 12.83
C TYR A 211 -16.54 12.69 14.19
N GLY A 212 -17.51 12.86 15.10
CA GLY A 212 -17.51 12.19 16.40
C GLY A 212 -17.62 10.65 16.28
N GLU A 213 -18.37 10.15 15.31
CA GLU A 213 -18.39 8.71 14.99
C GLU A 213 -17.05 8.22 14.46
N ILE A 214 -16.45 8.95 13.51
CA ILE A 214 -15.16 8.58 12.92
C ILE A 214 -14.08 8.52 14.01
N ALA A 215 -14.05 9.48 14.92
CA ALA A 215 -13.09 9.53 16.02
C ALA A 215 -13.13 8.28 16.92
N LYS A 216 -14.28 7.60 16.99
CA LYS A 216 -14.46 6.37 17.79
C LYS A 216 -14.03 5.09 17.06
N LEU A 217 -13.87 5.14 15.73
CA LEU A 217 -13.58 3.94 14.91
C LEU A 217 -12.13 3.47 15.00
N ASN A 218 -11.20 4.28 15.54
CA ASN A 218 -9.75 4.00 15.57
C ASN A 218 -9.20 3.56 14.21
N ALA A 219 -9.71 4.13 13.12
CA ALA A 219 -9.27 3.81 11.78
C ALA A 219 -7.90 4.44 11.49
N THR A 220 -7.06 3.72 10.74
CA THR A 220 -5.74 4.20 10.34
C THR A 220 -5.79 5.24 9.22
N ILE A 221 -6.76 5.11 8.32
CA ILE A 221 -6.89 5.99 7.14
C ILE A 221 -7.37 7.41 7.50
N VAL A 222 -8.23 7.52 8.51
CA VAL A 222 -8.63 8.78 9.16
C VAL A 222 -8.43 8.57 10.65
N THR A 223 -7.36 9.13 11.18
CA THR A 223 -7.03 8.95 12.59
C THR A 223 -8.04 9.63 13.50
N PRO A 224 -8.27 9.12 14.73
CA PRO A 224 -9.11 9.78 15.72
C PRO A 224 -8.69 11.23 15.97
N GLU A 225 -7.40 11.49 15.94
CA GLU A 225 -6.84 12.83 16.09
C GLU A 225 -7.29 13.77 14.97
N SER A 226 -7.22 13.32 13.70
CA SER A 226 -7.67 14.09 12.54
C SER A 226 -9.19 14.33 12.56
N ALA A 227 -9.96 13.33 12.97
CA ALA A 227 -11.40 13.46 13.11
C ALA A 227 -11.80 14.44 14.22
N ASN A 228 -11.13 14.36 15.38
CA ASN A 228 -11.35 15.28 16.51
C ASN A 228 -10.93 16.72 16.17
N LEU A 229 -9.86 16.91 15.40
CA LEU A 229 -9.47 18.22 14.91
C LEU A 229 -10.59 18.85 14.05
N ARG A 230 -11.16 18.08 13.11
CA ARG A 230 -12.30 18.53 12.31
C ARG A 230 -13.54 18.81 13.17
N LEU A 231 -13.82 17.97 14.15
CA LEU A 231 -14.91 18.17 15.09
C LEU A 231 -14.74 19.49 15.88
N ALA A 232 -13.53 19.77 16.35
CA ALA A 232 -13.23 21.02 17.03
C ALA A 232 -13.47 22.25 16.15
N MET A 233 -13.07 22.18 14.86
CA MET A 233 -13.32 23.26 13.89
C MET A 233 -14.82 23.46 13.63
N VAL A 234 -15.61 22.37 13.60
CA VAL A 234 -17.07 22.46 13.49
C VAL A 234 -17.67 23.09 14.76
N TYR A 235 -17.20 22.74 15.94
CA TYR A 235 -17.64 23.37 17.19
C TYR A 235 -17.30 24.86 17.24
N GLU A 236 -16.14 25.27 16.74
CA GLU A 236 -15.80 26.69 16.57
C GLU A 236 -16.84 27.41 15.69
N LYS A 237 -17.20 26.83 14.52
CA LYS A 237 -18.24 27.37 13.63
C LYS A 237 -19.64 27.43 14.27
N GLN A 238 -19.94 26.50 15.18
CA GLN A 238 -21.19 26.52 15.98
C GLN A 238 -21.15 27.54 17.12
N GLY A 239 -20.04 28.23 17.36
CA GLY A 239 -19.86 29.12 18.50
C GLY A 239 -19.56 28.40 19.81
N LYS A 240 -19.41 27.09 19.80
CA LYS A 240 -19.08 26.25 20.98
C LYS A 240 -17.56 26.29 21.24
N LYS A 241 -17.07 27.52 21.56
CA LYS A 241 -15.62 27.76 21.68
C LYS A 241 -14.95 26.94 22.79
N LYS A 242 -15.65 26.70 23.91
CA LYS A 242 -15.12 25.94 25.03
C LYS A 242 -14.91 24.48 24.64
N GLU A 243 -15.90 23.86 24.03
CA GLU A 243 -15.84 22.47 23.57
C GLU A 243 -14.77 22.28 22.47
N ALA A 244 -14.63 23.26 21.59
CA ALA A 244 -13.57 23.28 20.58
C ALA A 244 -12.18 23.34 21.25
N ALA A 245 -11.98 24.25 22.22
CA ALA A 245 -10.73 24.39 22.94
C ALA A 245 -10.39 23.13 23.77
N ASP A 246 -11.39 22.49 24.37
CA ASP A 246 -11.23 21.22 25.10
C ASP A 246 -10.70 20.10 24.20
N LEU A 247 -11.28 19.92 23.02
CA LEU A 247 -10.83 18.94 22.05
C LEU A 247 -9.40 19.22 21.55
N LEU A 248 -9.13 20.47 21.16
CA LEU A 248 -7.79 20.86 20.67
C LEU A 248 -6.72 20.66 21.75
N PHE A 249 -7.01 21.07 22.98
CA PHE A 249 -6.09 20.85 24.11
C PHE A 249 -5.80 19.37 24.32
N ASN A 250 -6.82 18.52 24.27
CA ASN A 250 -6.66 17.07 24.45
C ASN A 250 -5.83 16.45 23.32
N ILE A 251 -6.04 16.86 22.06
CA ILE A 251 -5.23 16.40 20.91
C ILE A 251 -3.76 16.72 21.15
N VAL A 252 -3.45 17.97 21.48
CA VAL A 252 -2.06 18.42 21.64
C VAL A 252 -1.40 17.79 22.86
N SER A 253 -2.12 17.74 23.99
CA SER A 253 -1.59 17.15 25.23
C SER A 253 -1.28 15.67 25.05
N ALA A 254 -2.17 14.91 24.40
CA ALA A 254 -1.94 13.50 24.10
C ALA A 254 -0.72 13.31 23.20
N ALA A 255 -0.59 14.11 22.13
CA ALA A 255 0.53 14.02 21.20
C ALA A 255 1.88 14.35 21.88
N ARG A 256 1.93 15.39 22.73
CA ARG A 256 3.17 15.81 23.43
C ARG A 256 3.61 14.87 24.54
N THR A 257 2.68 14.10 25.09
CA THR A 257 2.99 13.11 26.14
C THR A 257 3.17 11.70 25.62
N ALA A 258 2.89 11.47 24.32
CA ALA A 258 3.01 10.17 23.67
C ALA A 258 4.47 9.70 23.63
N LYS A 259 4.67 8.40 23.93
CA LYS A 259 6.00 7.75 23.89
C LYS A 259 5.91 6.46 23.08
N ASP A 260 6.99 6.12 22.43
CA ASP A 260 7.14 4.84 21.74
C ASP A 260 7.38 3.69 22.75
N LYS A 261 7.61 2.48 22.22
CA LYS A 261 7.87 1.26 23.02
C LYS A 261 9.17 1.36 23.85
N ASP A 262 10.09 2.22 23.43
CA ASP A 262 11.38 2.46 24.10
C ASP A 262 11.33 3.65 25.06
N GLY A 263 10.15 4.23 25.26
CA GLY A 263 9.94 5.39 26.15
C GLY A 263 10.39 6.73 25.56
N LYS A 264 10.73 6.77 24.28
CA LYS A 264 11.12 8.01 23.59
C LYS A 264 9.87 8.79 23.16
N PRO A 265 9.92 10.14 23.18
CA PRO A 265 8.82 10.96 22.68
C PRO A 265 8.53 10.68 21.20
N ILE A 266 7.26 10.62 20.84
CA ILE A 266 6.82 10.49 19.44
C ILE A 266 6.73 11.90 18.83
N PRO A 267 7.23 12.13 17.60
CA PRO A 267 7.09 13.42 16.92
C PRO A 267 5.62 13.82 16.75
N GLU A 268 5.33 15.12 16.92
CA GLU A 268 3.97 15.64 16.73
C GLU A 268 3.48 15.43 15.29
N SER A 269 2.25 14.95 15.15
CA SER A 269 1.56 14.80 13.86
C SER A 269 1.23 16.17 13.23
N ALA A 270 0.86 16.16 11.95
CA ALA A 270 0.36 17.37 11.29
C ALA A 270 -0.93 17.88 11.97
N ALA A 271 -1.82 16.96 12.38
CA ALA A 271 -3.08 17.31 13.05
C ALA A 271 -2.82 17.95 14.43
N SER A 272 -1.84 17.44 15.20
CA SER A 272 -1.47 18.04 16.48
C SER A 272 -0.89 19.45 16.32
N ARG A 273 -0.02 19.66 15.32
CA ARG A 273 0.52 21.01 15.03
C ARG A 273 -0.59 22.00 14.62
N GLU A 274 -1.53 21.55 13.79
CA GLU A 274 -2.69 22.38 13.39
C GLU A 274 -3.59 22.67 14.60
N ALA A 275 -3.85 21.66 15.45
CA ALA A 275 -4.61 21.83 16.69
C ALA A 275 -3.95 22.86 17.64
N THR A 276 -2.61 22.85 17.73
CA THR A 276 -1.86 23.85 18.52
C THR A 276 -2.11 25.27 18.01
N GLN A 277 -2.05 25.48 16.70
CA GLN A 277 -2.30 26.78 16.08
C GLN A 277 -3.74 27.26 16.29
N GLN A 278 -4.71 26.35 16.11
CA GLN A 278 -6.13 26.69 16.32
C GLN A 278 -6.42 26.98 17.81
N LEU A 279 -5.84 26.22 18.73
CA LEU A 279 -6.00 26.47 20.16
C LEU A 279 -5.43 27.83 20.57
N LEU A 280 -4.24 28.19 20.07
CA LEU A 280 -3.65 29.51 20.31
C LEU A 280 -4.57 30.65 19.83
N LYS A 281 -5.27 30.43 18.72
CA LYS A 281 -6.19 31.41 18.12
C LYS A 281 -7.47 31.59 18.91
N ILE A 282 -8.08 30.49 19.42
CA ILE A 282 -9.40 30.52 20.06
C ILE A 282 -9.33 30.66 21.59
N ASP A 283 -8.27 30.15 22.24
CA ASP A 283 -8.06 30.20 23.68
C ASP A 283 -6.55 30.26 24.02
N PRO A 284 -5.94 31.48 23.97
CA PRO A 284 -4.51 31.67 24.26
C PRO A 284 -4.11 31.26 25.69
N ASP A 285 -5.02 31.39 26.65
CA ASP A 285 -4.70 31.05 28.05
C ASP A 285 -4.66 29.55 28.28
N ARG A 286 -5.52 28.81 27.63
CA ARG A 286 -5.47 27.36 27.63
C ARG A 286 -4.25 26.84 26.86
N HIS A 287 -3.88 27.49 25.77
CA HIS A 287 -2.65 27.16 25.03
C HIS A 287 -1.40 27.25 25.91
N LYS A 288 -1.29 28.23 26.82
CA LYS A 288 -0.17 28.35 27.78
C LYS A 288 -0.06 27.18 28.76
N GLN A 289 -1.15 26.44 28.96
CA GLN A 289 -1.22 25.27 29.85
C GLN A 289 -0.77 23.96 29.17
N LEU A 290 -0.48 23.97 27.87
CA LEU A 290 -0.05 22.80 27.15
C LEU A 290 1.31 22.28 27.68
N PRO A 291 1.52 20.95 27.70
CA PRO A 291 2.83 20.36 27.94
C PRO A 291 3.86 20.92 26.95
N GLN A 292 5.14 20.97 27.35
CA GLN A 292 6.20 21.39 26.45
C GLN A 292 6.30 20.45 25.23
N PRO A 293 6.56 20.99 24.03
CA PRO A 293 6.76 20.15 22.86
C PRO A 293 7.98 19.24 23.04
N PRO A 294 7.97 18.03 22.46
CA PRO A 294 9.13 17.16 22.50
C PRO A 294 10.34 17.83 21.84
N PRO A 295 11.58 17.51 22.26
CA PRO A 295 12.79 18.09 21.70
C PRO A 295 12.86 17.86 20.18
N ALA A 296 13.29 18.88 19.43
CA ALA A 296 13.37 18.84 17.97
C ALA A 296 14.44 17.86 17.41
N GLU A 297 15.28 17.26 18.25
CA GLU A 297 16.36 16.34 17.87
C GLU A 297 15.91 14.99 17.31
N LEU A 298 14.58 14.71 17.30
CA LEU A 298 14.03 13.44 16.81
C LEU A 298 13.53 13.49 15.36
N ALA A 299 13.81 14.56 14.61
CA ALA A 299 13.34 14.75 13.24
C ALA A 299 14.43 14.48 12.17
N LEU A 300 15.46 13.69 12.48
CA LEU A 300 16.51 13.28 11.54
C LEU A 300 16.46 11.79 11.26
#